data_96e0a0cb30e874e34797ac42e54ee767
#
_entry.id   96e0a0cb30e874e34797ac42e54ee767
#
_cell.length_a   1.000
_cell.length_b   1.000
_cell.length_c   1.000
_cell.angle_alpha   90.00
_cell.angle_beta   90.00
_cell.angle_gamma   90.00
#
_symmetry.space_group_name_H-M   'P 1'
#
loop_
_entity.id
_entity.type
_entity.pdbx_description
1 polymer ?
#
loop_
_entity_poly.entity_id
_entity_poly.type
_entity_poly.pdbx_seq_one_letter_code
_entity_poly.pdbx_strand_id
1 'polypeptide(L)'
;CYPPGRLIFNAFNLCPFDSVKVVIIGQDPYHEAGQAMGLSFSVPDGVAMPPSLQNIFKEIQGDLGIGVPQSGNLTRWAEQGVLLLNATLTVRAHQAGSHGWERFTDAAISRLSEGRDHLVFILWGGYARSKASLIDRSRHLVLESVHPSPLSANRGGWFGNHHFSRCNEYLAGHGMDPINW
;
A
#
# COMPACT_ATOMS: atom_id res chain seq x y z
N CYS A 1 15.84 15.17 -0.65
CA CYS A 1 15.15 13.97 -0.18
C CYS A 1 13.64 14.08 -0.39
N TYR A 2 13.01 12.98 -0.68
CA TYR A 2 11.56 12.89 -0.79
C TYR A 2 11.04 11.77 0.10
N PRO A 3 9.85 11.90 0.66
CA PRO A 3 8.99 13.09 0.67
C PRO A 3 9.58 14.22 1.54
N PRO A 4 8.94 15.41 1.55
CA PRO A 4 9.33 16.47 2.52
C PRO A 4 9.29 15.96 3.95
N GLY A 5 10.15 16.52 4.81
CA GLY A 5 10.34 16.01 6.18
C GLY A 5 9.05 15.83 6.98
N ARG A 6 8.11 16.76 6.86
CA ARG A 6 6.81 16.70 7.55
C ARG A 6 5.92 15.53 7.10
N LEU A 7 6.25 14.89 5.97
CA LEU A 7 5.45 13.80 5.39
C LEU A 7 6.12 12.43 5.50
N ILE A 8 7.33 12.34 6.05
CA ILE A 8 8.08 11.06 6.10
C ILE A 8 7.26 9.98 6.82
N PHE A 9 6.62 10.32 7.93
CA PHE A 9 5.81 9.38 8.73
C PHE A 9 4.30 9.53 8.48
N ASN A 10 3.91 10.09 7.34
CA ASN A 10 2.52 10.38 7.05
C ASN A 10 1.62 9.14 7.11
N ALA A 11 2.12 7.99 6.66
CA ALA A 11 1.37 6.74 6.71
C ALA A 11 0.96 6.38 8.16
N PHE A 12 1.88 6.51 9.09
CA PHE A 12 1.62 6.22 10.52
C PHE A 12 0.75 7.29 11.17
N ASN A 13 0.92 8.55 10.78
CA ASN A 13 0.13 9.66 11.34
C ASN A 13 -1.35 9.57 10.91
N LEU A 14 -1.61 9.23 9.66
CA LEU A 14 -2.98 9.09 9.14
C LEU A 14 -3.64 7.77 9.51
N CYS A 15 -2.85 6.73 9.76
CA CYS A 15 -3.33 5.40 10.10
C CYS A 15 -2.55 4.85 11.29
N PRO A 16 -2.90 5.27 12.53
CA PRO A 16 -2.23 4.79 13.74
C PRO A 16 -2.42 3.29 13.95
N PHE A 17 -1.57 2.69 14.78
CA PHE A 17 -1.54 1.25 15.05
C PHE A 17 -2.92 0.64 15.32
N ASP A 18 -3.72 1.27 16.18
CA ASP A 18 -5.04 0.73 16.56
C ASP A 18 -6.11 0.92 15.47
N SER A 19 -5.84 1.76 14.49
CA SER A 19 -6.77 2.03 13.38
C SER A 19 -6.51 1.17 12.16
N VAL A 20 -5.36 0.50 12.08
CA VAL A 20 -4.97 -0.30 10.91
C VAL A 20 -5.93 -1.46 10.72
N LYS A 21 -6.43 -1.63 9.49
CA LYS A 21 -7.20 -2.79 9.04
C LYS A 21 -6.48 -3.48 7.88
N VAL A 22 -5.84 -2.71 7.03
CA VAL A 22 -5.19 -3.18 5.81
C VAL A 22 -3.79 -2.58 5.75
N VAL A 23 -2.81 -3.38 5.33
CA VAL A 23 -1.44 -2.91 5.10
C VAL A 23 -1.09 -3.18 3.65
N ILE A 24 -0.75 -2.13 2.91
CA ILE A 24 -0.24 -2.24 1.53
C ILE A 24 1.23 -1.84 1.56
N ILE A 25 2.11 -2.75 1.18
CA ILE A 25 3.55 -2.54 1.28
C ILE A 25 4.11 -2.16 -0.09
N GLY A 26 4.65 -0.93 -0.18
CA GLY A 26 5.45 -0.49 -1.30
C GLY A 26 6.94 -0.58 -0.98
N GLN A 27 7.80 -0.36 -1.98
CA GLN A 27 9.24 -0.41 -1.79
C GLN A 27 9.82 0.96 -1.45
N ASP A 28 9.80 1.89 -2.40
CA ASP A 28 10.42 3.21 -2.28
C ASP A 28 9.42 4.32 -2.57
N PRO A 29 9.58 5.51 -1.96
CA PRO A 29 8.85 6.69 -2.41
C PRO A 29 9.19 7.04 -3.86
N TYR A 30 8.31 7.79 -4.51
CA TYR A 30 8.64 8.38 -5.81
C TYR A 30 9.84 9.32 -5.67
N HIS A 31 10.73 9.29 -6.66
CA HIS A 31 11.98 10.06 -6.59
C HIS A 31 12.00 11.32 -7.46
N GLU A 32 10.84 11.69 -8.01
CA GLU A 32 10.66 12.96 -8.72
C GLU A 32 10.00 14.00 -7.82
N ALA A 33 10.30 15.27 -8.08
CA ALA A 33 9.76 16.36 -7.28
C ALA A 33 8.24 16.38 -7.28
N GLY A 34 7.64 16.56 -6.10
CA GLY A 34 6.20 16.75 -5.94
C GLY A 34 5.36 15.49 -5.99
N GLN A 35 5.94 14.30 -6.14
CA GLN A 35 5.18 13.05 -6.21
C GLN A 35 5.03 12.36 -4.86
N ALA A 36 6.12 12.18 -4.11
CA ALA A 36 6.08 11.47 -2.84
C ALA A 36 5.35 12.28 -1.76
N MET A 37 4.49 11.62 -1.01
CA MET A 37 3.71 12.26 0.05
C MET A 37 3.66 11.42 1.35
N GLY A 38 4.53 10.43 1.47
CA GLY A 38 4.59 9.58 2.66
C GLY A 38 3.55 8.46 2.71
N LEU A 39 2.86 8.21 1.61
CA LEU A 39 1.91 7.11 1.43
C LEU A 39 2.32 6.33 0.18
N SER A 40 2.46 5.01 0.31
CA SER A 40 2.84 4.18 -0.84
C SER A 40 1.85 4.35 -1.99
N PHE A 41 2.36 4.40 -3.21
CA PHE A 41 1.61 4.56 -4.47
C PHE A 41 0.89 5.90 -4.64
N SER A 42 0.65 6.65 -3.59
CA SER A 42 -0.12 7.89 -3.61
C SER A 42 0.67 9.06 -4.18
N VAL A 43 -0.03 9.94 -4.88
CA VAL A 43 0.48 11.25 -5.27
C VAL A 43 -0.47 12.34 -4.78
N PRO A 44 0.02 13.58 -4.57
CA PRO A 44 -0.84 14.68 -4.17
C PRO A 44 -1.90 15.02 -5.22
N ASP A 45 -2.96 15.72 -4.81
CA ASP A 45 -3.96 16.23 -5.73
C ASP A 45 -3.30 17.08 -6.83
N GLY A 46 -3.80 16.94 -8.05
CA GLY A 46 -3.27 17.68 -9.20
C GLY A 46 -2.00 17.11 -9.82
N VAL A 47 -1.41 16.09 -9.22
CA VAL A 47 -0.23 15.42 -9.77
C VAL A 47 -0.70 14.24 -10.63
N ALA A 48 -0.10 14.07 -11.81
CA ALA A 48 -0.44 12.97 -12.71
C ALA A 48 -0.22 11.61 -12.04
N MET A 49 -1.16 10.69 -12.25
CA MET A 49 -1.05 9.35 -11.68
C MET A 49 0.07 8.57 -12.34
N PRO A 50 1.03 8.05 -11.56
CA PRO A 50 2.04 7.12 -12.09
C PRO A 50 1.40 5.85 -12.66
N PRO A 51 2.08 5.17 -13.59
CA PRO A 51 1.52 3.99 -14.26
C PRO A 51 1.08 2.87 -13.31
N SER A 52 1.81 2.61 -12.24
CA SER A 52 1.42 1.60 -11.25
C SER A 52 0.08 1.96 -10.60
N LEU A 53 -0.11 3.22 -10.23
CA LEU A 53 -1.36 3.69 -9.62
C LEU A 53 -2.52 3.62 -10.61
N GLN A 54 -2.29 3.93 -11.88
CA GLN A 54 -3.30 3.76 -12.92
C GLN A 54 -3.78 2.31 -12.99
N ASN A 55 -2.86 1.35 -12.93
CA ASN A 55 -3.20 -0.08 -12.96
C ASN A 55 -3.93 -0.53 -11.70
N ILE A 56 -3.60 0.05 -10.54
CA ILE A 56 -4.35 -0.20 -9.31
C ILE A 56 -5.82 0.20 -9.49
N PHE A 57 -6.06 1.40 -10.01
CA PHE A 57 -7.43 1.88 -10.23
C PHE A 57 -8.17 1.10 -11.32
N LYS A 58 -7.47 0.64 -12.36
CA LYS A 58 -8.07 -0.23 -13.38
C LYS A 58 -8.55 -1.55 -12.77
N GLU A 59 -7.75 -2.13 -11.87
CA GLU A 59 -8.17 -3.35 -11.18
C GLU A 59 -9.36 -3.10 -10.25
N ILE A 60 -9.37 -2.00 -9.52
CA ILE A 60 -10.52 -1.63 -8.67
C ILE A 60 -11.78 -1.48 -9.51
N GLN A 61 -11.69 -0.86 -10.68
CA GLN A 61 -12.81 -0.72 -11.60
C GLN A 61 -13.32 -2.08 -12.07
N GLY A 62 -12.43 -2.98 -12.45
CA GLY A 62 -12.80 -4.33 -12.90
C GLY A 62 -13.33 -5.22 -11.77
N ASP A 63 -12.80 -5.04 -10.57
CA ASP A 63 -13.17 -5.85 -9.40
C ASP A 63 -14.48 -5.39 -8.75
N LEU A 64 -14.64 -4.09 -8.55
CA LEU A 64 -15.74 -3.51 -7.76
C LEU A 64 -16.71 -2.66 -8.58
N GLY A 65 -16.41 -2.38 -9.85
CA GLY A 65 -17.24 -1.51 -10.68
C GLY A 65 -17.16 -0.03 -10.31
N ILE A 66 -16.16 0.36 -9.54
CA ILE A 66 -15.95 1.75 -9.12
C ILE A 66 -15.17 2.47 -10.22
N GLY A 67 -15.64 3.65 -10.63
CA GLY A 67 -14.96 4.47 -11.64
C GLY A 67 -13.58 4.95 -11.17
N VAL A 68 -12.68 5.14 -12.14
CA VAL A 68 -11.33 5.67 -11.86
C VAL A 68 -11.46 7.11 -11.36
N PRO A 69 -10.91 7.45 -10.18
CA PRO A 69 -10.98 8.83 -9.67
C PRO A 69 -10.07 9.75 -10.48
N GLN A 70 -10.33 11.06 -10.38
CA GLN A 70 -9.49 12.07 -11.02
C GLN A 70 -8.18 12.30 -10.28
N SER A 71 -8.17 12.09 -8.96
CA SER A 71 -7.00 12.31 -8.12
C SER A 71 -6.36 10.98 -7.71
N GLY A 72 -5.02 10.95 -7.73
CA GLY A 72 -4.23 9.83 -7.21
C GLY A 72 -3.88 9.97 -5.72
N ASN A 73 -4.52 10.89 -5.01
CA ASN A 73 -4.30 11.06 -3.57
C ASN A 73 -5.06 10.00 -2.79
N LEU A 74 -4.33 9.13 -2.10
CA LEU A 74 -4.88 7.99 -1.36
C LEU A 74 -5.08 8.28 0.14
N THR A 75 -5.04 9.55 0.55
CA THR A 75 -5.29 9.93 1.94
C THR A 75 -6.63 9.37 2.44
N ARG A 76 -7.67 9.35 1.60
CA ARG A 76 -8.96 8.80 1.98
C ARG A 76 -8.92 7.30 2.34
N TRP A 77 -8.00 6.55 1.74
CA TRP A 77 -7.79 5.14 2.14
C TRP A 77 -7.14 5.06 3.51
N ALA A 78 -6.09 5.88 3.71
CA ALA A 78 -5.37 5.91 4.99
C ALA A 78 -6.30 6.25 6.16
N GLU A 79 -7.19 7.20 5.96
CA GLU A 79 -8.15 7.62 6.98
C GLU A 79 -9.17 6.53 7.34
N GLN A 80 -9.33 5.53 6.49
CA GLN A 80 -10.22 4.39 6.72
C GLN A 80 -9.54 3.18 7.36
N GLY A 81 -8.22 3.26 7.60
CA GLY A 81 -7.48 2.16 8.20
C GLY A 81 -6.54 1.42 7.24
N VAL A 82 -6.23 2.00 6.09
CA VAL A 82 -5.24 1.43 5.18
C VAL A 82 -3.88 2.05 5.46
N LEU A 83 -2.95 1.26 5.97
CA LEU A 83 -1.56 1.68 6.16
C LEU A 83 -0.82 1.52 4.84
N LEU A 84 -0.56 2.65 4.18
CA LEU A 84 0.16 2.70 2.91
C LEU A 84 1.65 2.90 3.20
N LEU A 85 2.35 1.80 3.47
CA LEU A 85 3.70 1.79 3.99
C LEU A 85 4.74 1.47 2.90
N ASN A 86 5.69 2.38 2.68
CA ASN A 86 6.90 2.05 1.93
C ASN A 86 7.94 1.44 2.86
N ALA A 87 8.63 0.41 2.41
CA ALA A 87 9.71 -0.20 3.18
C ALA A 87 10.86 0.77 3.43
N THR A 88 11.14 1.63 2.45
CA THR A 88 12.08 2.75 2.55
C THR A 88 11.26 4.04 2.61
N LEU A 89 11.45 4.85 3.65
CA LEU A 89 10.61 6.02 3.89
C LEU A 89 11.12 7.29 3.20
N THR A 90 12.38 7.33 2.80
CA THR A 90 12.96 8.48 2.09
C THR A 90 13.81 8.02 0.92
N VAL A 91 13.88 8.86 -0.12
CA VAL A 91 14.81 8.68 -1.24
C VAL A 91 15.46 10.02 -1.55
N ARG A 92 16.66 9.98 -2.12
CA ARG A 92 17.28 11.16 -2.73
C ARG A 92 16.64 11.42 -4.08
N ALA A 93 16.65 12.68 -4.52
CA ALA A 93 16.10 13.08 -5.82
C ALA A 93 16.71 12.23 -6.94
N HIS A 94 15.85 11.72 -7.83
CA HIS A 94 16.23 10.89 -8.98
C HIS A 94 16.99 9.60 -8.65
N GLN A 95 16.94 9.15 -7.39
CA GLN A 95 17.63 7.93 -6.94
C GLN A 95 16.65 7.03 -6.19
N ALA A 96 16.42 5.82 -6.70
CA ALA A 96 15.71 4.79 -5.98
C ALA A 96 16.68 4.01 -5.08
N GLY A 97 16.15 3.29 -4.09
CA GLY A 97 16.94 2.36 -3.29
C GLY A 97 17.75 3.01 -2.17
N SER A 98 17.22 4.04 -1.54
CA SER A 98 17.82 4.59 -0.32
C SER A 98 17.81 3.52 0.79
N HIS A 99 18.77 3.60 1.72
CA HIS A 99 19.01 2.54 2.70
C HIS A 99 18.83 3.01 4.13
N GLY A 100 18.61 2.06 5.05
CA GLY A 100 18.56 2.30 6.48
C GLY A 100 17.17 2.32 7.11
N TRP A 101 16.11 2.31 6.33
CA TRP A 101 14.74 2.30 6.85
C TRP A 101 14.15 0.91 7.08
N GLU A 102 14.66 -0.12 6.38
CA GLU A 102 14.01 -1.42 6.34
C GLU A 102 13.92 -2.11 7.69
N ARG A 103 14.91 -1.94 8.55
CA ARG A 103 14.87 -2.47 9.91
C ARG A 103 13.70 -1.89 10.70
N PHE A 104 13.46 -0.60 10.55
CA PHE A 104 12.35 0.10 11.21
C PHE A 104 11.00 -0.36 10.65
N THR A 105 10.86 -0.38 9.32
CA THR A 105 9.60 -0.74 8.68
C THR A 105 9.28 -2.24 8.84
N ASP A 106 10.28 -3.11 8.81
CA ASP A 106 10.08 -4.53 9.14
C ASP A 106 9.61 -4.71 10.58
N ALA A 107 10.15 -3.94 11.52
CA ALA A 107 9.68 -3.95 12.91
C ALA A 107 8.23 -3.49 13.03
N ALA A 108 7.81 -2.49 12.26
CA ALA A 108 6.43 -2.03 12.23
C ALA A 108 5.49 -3.12 11.72
N ILE A 109 5.86 -3.82 10.66
CA ILE A 109 5.07 -4.94 10.11
C ILE A 109 4.95 -6.06 11.15
N SER A 110 6.06 -6.45 11.78
CA SER A 110 6.08 -7.50 12.80
C SER A 110 5.21 -7.14 14.00
N ARG A 111 5.27 -5.88 14.45
CA ARG A 111 4.44 -5.39 15.58
C ARG A 111 2.96 -5.46 15.26
N LEU A 112 2.57 -5.09 14.05
CA LEU A 112 1.18 -5.22 13.60
C LEU A 112 0.74 -6.67 13.56
N SER A 113 1.60 -7.55 13.04
CA SER A 113 1.28 -8.98 12.96
C SER A 113 1.11 -9.61 14.34
N GLU A 114 1.96 -9.25 15.30
CA GLU A 114 1.93 -9.82 16.65
C GLU A 114 0.86 -9.19 17.54
N GLY A 115 0.62 -7.90 17.42
CA GLY A 115 -0.21 -7.13 18.33
C GLY A 115 -1.65 -6.91 17.90
N ARG A 116 -2.01 -7.28 16.69
CA ARG A 116 -3.36 -7.11 16.14
C ARG A 116 -3.89 -8.44 15.60
N ASP A 117 -5.18 -8.51 15.35
CA ASP A 117 -5.83 -9.67 14.75
C ASP A 117 -6.65 -9.26 13.54
N HIS A 118 -6.78 -10.20 12.59
CA HIS A 118 -7.65 -10.06 11.42
C HIS A 118 -7.34 -8.85 10.54
N LEU A 119 -6.04 -8.57 10.36
CA LEU A 119 -5.57 -7.59 9.39
C LEU A 119 -5.47 -8.23 8.01
N VAL A 120 -5.50 -7.39 6.97
CA VAL A 120 -5.23 -7.81 5.60
C VAL A 120 -3.91 -7.19 5.14
N PHE A 121 -2.95 -8.04 4.79
CA PHE A 121 -1.68 -7.60 4.23
C PHE A 121 -1.71 -7.84 2.73
N ILE A 122 -1.48 -6.79 1.96
CA ILE A 122 -1.50 -6.84 0.50
C ILE A 122 -0.07 -6.62 -0.01
N LEU A 123 0.47 -7.63 -0.67
CA LEU A 123 1.87 -7.69 -1.08
C LEU A 123 1.96 -7.84 -2.60
N TRP A 124 2.40 -6.78 -3.27
CA TRP A 124 2.52 -6.73 -4.72
C TRP A 124 3.98 -6.74 -5.17
N GLY A 125 4.34 -7.77 -5.92
CA GLY A 125 5.67 -7.94 -6.45
C GLY A 125 6.62 -8.69 -5.52
N GLY A 126 7.75 -9.13 -6.06
CA GLY A 126 8.70 -9.97 -5.31
C GLY A 126 9.25 -9.34 -4.06
N TYR A 127 9.54 -8.04 -4.11
CA TYR A 127 10.08 -7.33 -2.95
C TYR A 127 9.07 -7.30 -1.79
N ALA A 128 7.84 -6.86 -2.05
CA ALA A 128 6.80 -6.82 -1.01
C ALA A 128 6.47 -8.22 -0.49
N ARG A 129 6.41 -9.20 -1.40
CA ARG A 129 6.13 -10.59 -1.03
C ARG A 129 7.19 -11.20 -0.11
N SER A 130 8.44 -10.70 -0.17
CA SER A 130 9.49 -11.13 0.76
C SER A 130 9.17 -10.79 2.22
N LYS A 131 8.29 -9.83 2.45
CA LYS A 131 7.85 -9.44 3.80
C LYS A 131 6.82 -10.41 4.40
N ALA A 132 6.30 -11.35 3.62
CA ALA A 132 5.34 -12.35 4.11
C ALA A 132 5.90 -13.16 5.28
N SER A 133 7.22 -13.36 5.34
CA SER A 133 7.87 -14.07 6.45
C SER A 133 7.72 -13.38 7.81
N LEU A 134 7.36 -12.08 7.82
CA LEU A 134 7.13 -11.30 9.03
C LEU A 134 5.69 -11.41 9.54
N ILE A 135 4.80 -12.04 8.78
CA ILE A 135 3.35 -12.01 9.01
C ILE A 135 2.85 -13.39 9.43
N ASP A 136 2.08 -13.43 10.52
CA ASP A 136 1.41 -14.65 10.98
C ASP A 136 0.13 -14.88 10.18
N ARG A 137 0.19 -15.82 9.21
CA ARG A 137 -0.94 -16.15 8.34
C ARG A 137 -2.09 -16.84 9.06
N SER A 138 -1.86 -17.34 10.27
CA SER A 138 -2.95 -17.93 11.07
C SER A 138 -3.87 -16.87 11.67
N ARG A 139 -3.39 -15.64 11.78
CA ARG A 139 -4.12 -14.51 12.38
C ARG A 139 -4.59 -13.48 11.37
N HIS A 140 -3.98 -13.44 10.20
CA HIS A 140 -4.18 -12.40 9.20
C HIS A 140 -4.37 -12.99 7.80
N LEU A 141 -5.05 -12.25 6.93
CA LEU A 141 -5.13 -12.57 5.52
C LEU A 141 -3.93 -11.92 4.80
N VAL A 142 -3.24 -12.71 3.97
CA VAL A 142 -2.16 -12.22 3.11
C VAL A 142 -2.57 -12.42 1.66
N LEU A 143 -2.65 -11.33 0.90
CA LEU A 143 -2.99 -11.33 -0.51
C LEU A 143 -1.73 -10.97 -1.31
N GLU A 144 -1.35 -11.82 -2.24
CA GLU A 144 -0.12 -11.66 -3.02
C GLU A 144 -0.42 -11.68 -4.52
N SER A 145 0.30 -10.86 -5.26
CA SER A 145 0.29 -10.87 -6.73
C SER A 145 1.58 -10.28 -7.27
N VAL A 146 1.69 -10.24 -8.60
CA VAL A 146 2.73 -9.47 -9.28
C VAL A 146 2.53 -7.99 -9.00
N HIS A 147 3.56 -7.18 -9.27
CA HIS A 147 3.50 -5.72 -9.09
C HIS A 147 2.56 -5.06 -10.10
N PRO A 148 1.85 -3.97 -9.73
CA PRO A 148 0.97 -3.25 -10.65
C PRO A 148 1.70 -2.45 -11.73
N SER A 149 3.02 -2.30 -11.67
CA SER A 149 3.81 -1.68 -12.73
C SER A 149 3.51 -2.32 -14.08
N PRO A 150 3.40 -1.52 -15.17
CA PRO A 150 3.18 -2.10 -16.51
C PRO A 150 4.19 -3.17 -16.90
N LEU A 151 5.44 -3.07 -16.44
CA LEU A 151 6.46 -4.07 -16.71
C LEU A 151 6.08 -5.46 -16.18
N SER A 152 5.37 -5.51 -15.05
CA SER A 152 4.90 -6.76 -14.44
C SER A 152 3.47 -7.07 -14.82
N ALA A 153 2.58 -6.08 -14.74
CA ALA A 153 1.14 -6.26 -14.98
C ALA A 153 0.85 -6.72 -16.42
N ASN A 154 1.59 -6.22 -17.40
CA ASN A 154 1.42 -6.59 -18.80
C ASN A 154 1.87 -8.01 -19.13
N ARG A 155 2.60 -8.65 -18.21
CA ARG A 155 2.99 -10.06 -18.33
C ARG A 155 1.92 -11.01 -17.79
N GLY A 156 0.87 -10.48 -17.16
CA GLY A 156 -0.19 -11.26 -16.55
C GLY A 156 -0.03 -11.41 -15.03
N GLY A 157 -1.13 -11.73 -14.36
CA GLY A 157 -1.16 -11.95 -12.91
C GLY A 157 -1.56 -10.75 -12.08
N TRP A 158 -1.70 -9.57 -12.69
CA TRP A 158 -2.21 -8.40 -11.96
C TRP A 158 -3.71 -8.26 -12.12
N PHE A 159 -4.17 -8.02 -13.35
CA PHE A 159 -5.60 -7.82 -13.61
C PHE A 159 -6.39 -9.10 -13.30
N GLY A 160 -7.46 -8.96 -12.54
CA GLY A 160 -8.26 -10.08 -12.07
C GLY A 160 -7.77 -10.65 -10.73
N ASN A 161 -6.89 -9.95 -10.00
CA ASN A 161 -6.45 -10.41 -8.69
C ASN A 161 -7.54 -10.34 -7.62
N HIS A 162 -8.55 -9.47 -7.79
CA HIS A 162 -9.68 -9.30 -6.87
C HIS A 162 -9.27 -9.00 -5.43
N HIS A 163 -8.12 -8.39 -5.21
CA HIS A 163 -7.62 -8.11 -3.86
C HIS A 163 -8.56 -7.18 -3.08
N PHE A 164 -9.21 -6.25 -3.76
CA PHE A 164 -10.04 -5.24 -3.12
C PHE A 164 -11.36 -5.83 -2.62
N SER A 165 -12.03 -6.66 -3.42
CA SER A 165 -13.22 -7.38 -2.98
C SER A 165 -12.90 -8.45 -1.93
N ARG A 166 -11.81 -9.18 -2.12
CA ARG A 166 -11.37 -10.20 -1.16
C ARG A 166 -11.01 -9.60 0.18
N CYS A 167 -10.36 -8.44 0.18
CA CYS A 167 -10.06 -7.67 1.39
C CYS A 167 -11.37 -7.31 2.12
N ASN A 168 -12.33 -6.75 1.40
CA ASN A 168 -13.58 -6.30 1.99
C ASN A 168 -14.42 -7.46 2.53
N GLU A 169 -14.44 -8.60 1.84
CA GLU A 169 -15.11 -9.80 2.32
C GLU A 169 -14.51 -10.29 3.65
N TYR A 170 -13.18 -10.30 3.73
CA TYR A 170 -12.49 -10.70 4.96
C TYR A 170 -12.80 -9.76 6.12
N LEU A 171 -12.75 -8.45 5.89
CA LEU A 171 -13.05 -7.45 6.92
C LEU A 171 -14.50 -7.59 7.41
N ALA A 172 -15.46 -7.68 6.50
CA ALA A 172 -16.87 -7.83 6.84
C ALA A 172 -17.11 -9.13 7.61
N GLY A 173 -16.45 -10.22 7.23
CA GLY A 173 -16.55 -11.51 7.90
C GLY A 173 -16.02 -11.51 9.33
N HIS A 174 -15.22 -10.50 9.70
CA HIS A 174 -14.69 -10.32 11.05
C HIS A 174 -15.28 -9.11 11.77
N GLY A 175 -16.44 -8.62 11.30
CA GLY A 175 -17.17 -7.53 11.97
C GLY A 175 -16.57 -6.15 11.78
N MET A 176 -15.68 -5.98 10.82
CA MET A 176 -15.06 -4.69 10.50
C MET A 176 -15.70 -4.08 9.25
N ASP A 177 -15.78 -2.75 9.22
CA ASP A 177 -16.31 -2.04 8.05
C ASP A 177 -15.39 -2.26 6.85
N PRO A 178 -15.95 -2.58 5.67
CA PRO A 178 -15.17 -2.64 4.44
C PRO A 178 -14.54 -1.29 4.10
N ILE A 179 -13.48 -1.34 3.29
CA ILE A 179 -12.85 -0.13 2.78
C ILE A 179 -13.64 0.37 1.57
N ASN A 180 -13.89 1.67 1.56
CA ASN A 180 -14.44 2.35 0.39
C ASN A 180 -13.28 2.73 -0.53
N TRP A 181 -12.96 1.82 -1.40
CA TRP A 181 -11.84 1.99 -2.33
C TRP A 181 -12.15 3.05 -3.40
#